data_c500c8fa3bc816d21454841d5f74d8af
#
_entry.id   c500c8fa3bc816d21454841d5f74d8af
#
_cell.length_a   1.000
_cell.length_b   1.000
_cell.length_c   1.000
_cell.angle_alpha   90.00
_cell.angle_beta   90.00
_cell.angle_gamma   90.00
#
_symmetry.space_group_name_H-M   'P 1'
#
loop_
_entity.id
_entity.type
_entity.pdbx_description
1 polymer ?
#
loop_
_entity_poly.entity_id
_entity_poly.type
_entity_poly.pdbx_seq_one_letter_code
_entity_poly.pdbx_strand_id
1 'polypeptide(L)'
;MVLDFGALPPEINSGRMYAGPGSGPMMVAAAGWDGLAAELSTAAAGYGSVITELTSSPWVGPASASMLAAAAPYVAWLNATAEQAEQAGMQARVAATAYETAFAMTVPPAVVAANRALLLALIATNFFGQNTPAIAATEAQYAEMWAQDAAAMYG
;
A
#
# COMPACT_ATOMS: atom_id res chain seq x y z
N MET A 1 4.60 0.97 -19.79
CA MET A 1 5.33 2.25 -19.69
C MET A 1 5.60 2.48 -18.21
N VAL A 2 6.84 2.40 -17.78
CA VAL A 2 7.21 2.70 -16.39
C VAL A 2 7.17 4.23 -16.26
N LEU A 3 6.45 4.75 -15.27
CA LEU A 3 6.45 6.17 -14.93
C LEU A 3 7.83 6.52 -14.37
N ASP A 4 8.51 7.47 -15.01
CA ASP A 4 9.76 8.03 -14.50
C ASP A 4 9.41 9.25 -13.62
N PHE A 5 9.39 9.04 -12.31
CA PHE A 5 9.07 10.10 -11.35
C PHE A 5 10.15 11.19 -11.31
N GLY A 6 11.41 10.85 -11.65
CA GLY A 6 12.49 11.82 -11.77
C GLY A 6 12.31 12.81 -12.92
N ALA A 7 11.56 12.44 -13.96
CA ALA A 7 11.22 13.32 -15.07
C ALA A 7 10.03 14.25 -14.78
N LEU A 8 9.27 14.01 -13.69
CA LEU A 8 8.12 14.81 -13.32
C LEU A 8 8.50 15.89 -12.31
N PRO A 9 8.09 17.16 -12.51
CA PRO A 9 8.36 18.23 -11.56
C PRO A 9 7.61 17.99 -10.23
N PRO A 10 8.08 18.60 -9.12
CA PRO A 10 7.50 18.40 -7.79
C PRO A 10 6.02 18.77 -7.71
N GLU A 11 5.55 19.74 -8.49
CA GLU A 11 4.11 20.08 -8.58
C GLU A 11 3.25 18.88 -8.99
N ILE A 12 3.78 18.01 -9.84
CA ILE A 12 3.04 16.84 -10.33
C ILE A 12 3.12 15.69 -9.32
N ASN A 13 4.32 15.36 -8.83
CA ASN A 13 4.49 14.27 -7.86
C ASN A 13 3.76 14.60 -6.55
N SER A 14 4.02 15.76 -5.98
CA SER A 14 3.37 16.26 -4.77
C SER A 14 1.85 16.38 -4.95
N GLY A 15 1.40 17.01 -6.05
CA GLY A 15 -0.02 17.17 -6.32
C GLY A 15 -0.78 15.83 -6.40
N ARG A 16 -0.21 14.81 -7.04
CA ARG A 16 -0.81 13.47 -7.13
C ARG A 16 -0.85 12.77 -5.78
N MET A 17 0.24 12.86 -4.99
CA MET A 17 0.32 12.25 -3.68
C MET A 17 -0.74 12.82 -2.73
N TYR A 18 -0.93 14.14 -2.74
CA TYR A 18 -1.86 14.84 -1.86
C TYR A 18 -3.32 14.84 -2.34
N ALA A 19 -3.58 14.54 -3.62
CA ALA A 19 -4.95 14.47 -4.16
C ALA A 19 -5.60 13.09 -4.01
N GLY A 20 -4.85 12.06 -3.60
CA GLY A 20 -5.33 10.70 -3.49
C GLY A 20 -6.16 10.44 -2.21
N PRO A 21 -6.84 9.29 -2.12
CA PRO A 21 -7.65 8.89 -0.97
C PRO A 21 -6.80 8.44 0.23
N GLY A 22 -5.48 8.49 0.14
CA GLY A 22 -4.55 8.02 1.17
C GLY A 22 -4.46 6.49 1.26
N SER A 23 -3.94 6.00 2.37
CA SER A 23 -3.80 4.57 2.67
C SER A 23 -5.12 3.90 3.12
N GLY A 24 -6.16 4.68 3.41
CA GLY A 24 -7.44 4.20 3.95
C GLY A 24 -8.05 3.03 3.17
N PRO A 25 -8.23 3.10 1.84
CA PRO A 25 -8.77 2.00 1.05
C PRO A 25 -7.97 0.70 1.16
N MET A 26 -6.64 0.77 1.24
CA MET A 26 -5.76 -0.40 1.45
C MET A 26 -5.99 -1.04 2.82
N MET A 27 -6.16 -0.23 3.87
CA MET A 27 -6.43 -0.71 5.22
C MET A 27 -7.80 -1.36 5.34
N VAL A 28 -8.83 -0.82 4.66
CA VAL A 28 -10.15 -1.44 4.58
C VAL A 28 -10.08 -2.78 3.84
N ALA A 29 -9.34 -2.85 2.73
CA ALA A 29 -9.13 -4.10 2.00
C ALA A 29 -8.40 -5.14 2.86
N ALA A 30 -7.37 -4.74 3.62
CA ALA A 30 -6.67 -5.61 4.55
C ALA A 30 -7.60 -6.24 5.59
N ALA A 31 -8.47 -5.42 6.19
CA ALA A 31 -9.47 -5.91 7.16
C ALA A 31 -10.48 -6.89 6.52
N GLY A 32 -10.87 -6.64 5.26
CA GLY A 32 -11.72 -7.57 4.50
C GLY A 32 -11.06 -8.93 4.26
N TRP A 33 -9.77 -8.94 3.92
CA TRP A 33 -8.98 -10.17 3.76
C TRP A 33 -8.83 -10.94 5.06
N ASP A 34 -8.59 -10.25 6.20
CA ASP A 34 -8.53 -10.90 7.51
C ASP A 34 -9.88 -11.55 7.89
N GLY A 35 -11.00 -10.86 7.61
CA GLY A 35 -12.33 -11.41 7.82
C GLY A 35 -12.54 -12.71 7.02
N LEU A 36 -12.18 -12.68 5.73
CA LEU A 36 -12.28 -13.87 4.87
C LEU A 36 -11.40 -15.02 5.38
N ALA A 37 -10.17 -14.73 5.81
CA ALA A 37 -9.27 -15.74 6.37
C ALA A 37 -9.86 -16.39 7.62
N ALA A 38 -10.43 -15.60 8.53
CA ALA A 38 -11.08 -16.10 9.76
C ALA A 38 -12.30 -16.97 9.44
N GLU A 39 -13.13 -16.59 8.47
CA GLU A 39 -14.28 -17.38 8.04
C GLU A 39 -13.87 -18.72 7.41
N LEU A 40 -12.85 -18.72 6.54
CA LEU A 40 -12.30 -19.93 5.92
C LEU A 40 -11.71 -20.89 6.96
N SER A 41 -10.95 -20.36 7.92
CA SER A 41 -10.38 -21.15 9.02
C SER A 41 -11.48 -21.76 9.89
N THR A 42 -12.53 -20.99 10.19
CA THR A 42 -13.69 -21.46 10.95
C THR A 42 -14.43 -22.56 10.19
N ALA A 43 -14.62 -22.40 8.87
CA ALA A 43 -15.23 -23.42 8.02
C ALA A 43 -14.39 -24.70 7.96
N ALA A 44 -13.06 -24.56 7.83
CA ALA A 44 -12.14 -25.72 7.84
C ALA A 44 -12.22 -26.51 9.15
N ALA A 45 -12.20 -25.80 10.29
CA ALA A 45 -12.31 -26.40 11.61
C ALA A 45 -13.66 -27.08 11.82
N GLY A 46 -14.75 -26.44 11.44
CA GLY A 46 -16.11 -27.00 11.54
C GLY A 46 -16.27 -28.23 10.68
N TYR A 47 -15.80 -28.18 9.44
CA TYR A 47 -15.86 -29.34 8.53
C TYR A 47 -15.01 -30.51 9.03
N GLY A 48 -13.79 -30.22 9.50
CA GLY A 48 -12.91 -31.23 10.13
C GLY A 48 -13.53 -31.87 11.38
N SER A 49 -14.21 -31.09 12.21
CA SER A 49 -14.91 -31.57 13.43
C SER A 49 -16.02 -32.54 13.07
N VAL A 50 -16.89 -32.19 12.12
CA VAL A 50 -17.98 -33.06 11.67
C VAL A 50 -17.46 -34.38 11.12
N ILE A 51 -16.40 -34.34 10.28
CA ILE A 51 -15.78 -35.54 9.74
C ILE A 51 -15.22 -36.42 10.86
N THR A 52 -14.52 -35.84 11.81
CA THR A 52 -13.93 -36.56 12.95
C THR A 52 -15.01 -37.19 13.81
N GLU A 53 -16.09 -36.47 14.11
CA GLU A 53 -17.22 -37.01 14.89
C GLU A 53 -17.88 -38.17 14.21
N LEU A 54 -18.15 -38.09 12.90
CA LEU A 54 -18.76 -39.16 12.13
C LEU A 54 -17.88 -40.44 12.07
N THR A 55 -16.58 -40.27 11.96
CA THR A 55 -15.63 -41.38 11.74
C THR A 55 -15.05 -41.98 13.01
N SER A 56 -15.26 -41.36 14.18
CA SER A 56 -14.66 -41.84 15.43
C SER A 56 -15.48 -42.87 16.19
N SER A 57 -16.81 -42.89 16.10
CA SER A 57 -17.64 -43.80 16.89
C SER A 57 -18.89 -44.34 16.17
N PRO A 58 -19.76 -43.52 15.53
CA PRO A 58 -20.97 -44.04 14.91
C PRO A 58 -20.71 -44.84 13.64
N TRP A 59 -19.63 -44.55 12.93
CA TRP A 59 -19.31 -45.12 11.63
C TRP A 59 -17.82 -45.44 11.51
N VAL A 60 -17.50 -46.73 11.63
CA VAL A 60 -16.13 -47.27 11.55
C VAL A 60 -16.03 -48.29 10.41
N GLY A 61 -14.82 -48.43 9.85
CA GLY A 61 -14.55 -49.43 8.80
C GLY A 61 -14.02 -48.81 7.49
N PRO A 62 -13.82 -49.61 6.44
CA PRO A 62 -13.19 -49.17 5.19
C PRO A 62 -13.89 -48.02 4.49
N ALA A 63 -15.22 -47.97 4.53
CA ALA A 63 -16.00 -46.87 3.95
C ALA A 63 -15.80 -45.54 4.69
N SER A 64 -15.72 -45.59 6.01
CA SER A 64 -15.39 -44.42 6.84
C SER A 64 -13.99 -43.89 6.53
N ALA A 65 -13.01 -44.79 6.44
CA ALA A 65 -11.63 -44.39 6.09
C ALA A 65 -11.56 -43.78 4.67
N SER A 66 -12.31 -44.34 3.72
CA SER A 66 -12.38 -43.77 2.35
C SER A 66 -13.01 -42.39 2.33
N MET A 67 -14.05 -42.13 3.11
CA MET A 67 -14.67 -40.81 3.25
C MET A 67 -13.72 -39.81 3.88
N LEU A 68 -13.03 -40.16 4.95
CA LEU A 68 -12.01 -39.32 5.58
C LEU A 68 -10.92 -38.92 4.59
N ALA A 69 -10.41 -39.92 3.82
CA ALA A 69 -9.39 -39.66 2.79
C ALA A 69 -9.89 -38.73 1.67
N ALA A 70 -11.16 -38.86 1.26
CA ALA A 70 -11.76 -38.01 0.24
C ALA A 70 -12.03 -36.60 0.72
N ALA A 71 -12.30 -36.40 2.01
CA ALA A 71 -12.57 -35.07 2.60
C ALA A 71 -11.30 -34.30 2.98
N ALA A 72 -10.21 -34.99 3.29
CA ALA A 72 -8.95 -34.35 3.73
C ALA A 72 -8.41 -33.31 2.76
N PRO A 73 -8.40 -33.49 1.42
CA PRO A 73 -7.95 -32.45 0.48
C PRO A 73 -8.80 -31.19 0.52
N TYR A 74 -10.09 -31.28 0.81
CA TYR A 74 -10.97 -30.12 0.91
C TYR A 74 -10.65 -29.26 2.16
N VAL A 75 -10.44 -29.91 3.31
CA VAL A 75 -10.01 -29.23 4.54
C VAL A 75 -8.64 -28.55 4.33
N ALA A 76 -7.71 -29.27 3.69
CA ALA A 76 -6.39 -28.71 3.36
C ALA A 76 -6.49 -27.49 2.42
N TRP A 77 -7.38 -27.55 1.42
CA TRP A 77 -7.63 -26.46 0.52
C TRP A 77 -8.22 -25.23 1.23
N LEU A 78 -9.19 -25.42 2.14
CA LEU A 78 -9.74 -24.33 2.95
C LEU A 78 -8.66 -23.65 3.80
N ASN A 79 -7.81 -24.40 4.46
CA ASN A 79 -6.69 -23.85 5.24
C ASN A 79 -5.69 -23.10 4.35
N ALA A 80 -5.28 -23.68 3.24
CA ALA A 80 -4.36 -23.01 2.30
C ALA A 80 -4.96 -21.71 1.73
N THR A 81 -6.27 -21.68 1.49
CA THR A 81 -6.97 -20.48 1.00
C THR A 81 -7.07 -19.43 2.12
N ALA A 82 -7.27 -19.83 3.37
CA ALA A 82 -7.22 -18.91 4.53
C ALA A 82 -5.84 -18.27 4.67
N GLU A 83 -4.75 -19.05 4.57
CA GLU A 83 -3.38 -18.54 4.61
C GLU A 83 -3.10 -17.53 3.47
N GLN A 84 -3.62 -17.79 2.26
CA GLN A 84 -3.49 -16.87 1.13
C GLN A 84 -4.24 -15.55 1.39
N ALA A 85 -5.42 -15.61 2.02
CA ALA A 85 -6.17 -14.42 2.40
C ALA A 85 -5.43 -13.61 3.48
N GLU A 86 -4.85 -14.25 4.49
CA GLU A 86 -3.99 -13.59 5.49
C GLU A 86 -2.79 -12.89 4.83
N GLN A 87 -2.13 -13.57 3.88
CA GLN A 87 -1.01 -12.98 3.13
C GLN A 87 -1.45 -11.76 2.33
N ALA A 88 -2.63 -11.80 1.68
CA ALA A 88 -3.17 -10.66 0.96
C ALA A 88 -3.45 -9.46 1.91
N GLY A 89 -4.00 -9.72 3.09
CA GLY A 89 -4.19 -8.72 4.14
C GLY A 89 -2.87 -8.09 4.61
N MET A 90 -1.85 -8.91 4.84
CA MET A 90 -0.51 -8.43 5.21
C MET A 90 0.12 -7.58 4.10
N GLN A 91 0.03 -8.01 2.84
CA GLN A 91 0.55 -7.25 1.69
C GLN A 91 -0.14 -5.90 1.52
N ALA A 92 -1.46 -5.84 1.74
CA ALA A 92 -2.19 -4.58 1.71
C ALA A 92 -1.73 -3.61 2.80
N ARG A 93 -1.41 -4.08 4.01
CA ARG A 93 -0.82 -3.26 5.09
C ARG A 93 0.58 -2.78 4.75
N VAL A 94 1.41 -3.64 4.17
CA VAL A 94 2.76 -3.24 3.71
C VAL A 94 2.66 -2.15 2.66
N ALA A 95 1.76 -2.28 1.69
CA ALA A 95 1.51 -1.25 0.68
C ALA A 95 1.00 0.07 1.30
N ALA A 96 0.11 0.00 2.30
CA ALA A 96 -0.35 1.17 3.05
C ALA A 96 0.81 1.86 3.78
N THR A 97 1.69 1.10 4.42
CA THR A 97 2.88 1.65 5.13
C THR A 97 3.86 2.29 4.14
N ALA A 98 4.09 1.67 2.98
CA ALA A 98 4.94 2.25 1.94
C ALA A 98 4.37 3.58 1.43
N TYR A 99 3.05 3.65 1.20
CA TYR A 99 2.38 4.89 0.85
C TYR A 99 2.57 5.99 1.92
N GLU A 100 2.35 5.67 3.20
CA GLU A 100 2.51 6.63 4.30
C GLU A 100 3.96 7.15 4.40
N THR A 101 4.92 6.28 4.16
CA THR A 101 6.34 6.65 4.13
C THR A 101 6.62 7.61 2.98
N ALA A 102 6.18 7.28 1.78
CA ALA A 102 6.34 8.14 0.60
C ALA A 102 5.61 9.49 0.79
N PHE A 103 4.40 9.47 1.36
CA PHE A 103 3.63 10.68 1.67
C PHE A 103 4.38 11.60 2.63
N ALA A 104 4.93 11.04 3.71
CA ALA A 104 5.68 11.81 4.70
C ALA A 104 6.98 12.42 4.13
N MET A 105 7.57 11.78 3.12
CA MET A 105 8.78 12.26 2.44
C MET A 105 8.49 13.27 1.31
N THR A 106 7.26 13.32 0.81
CA THR A 106 6.87 14.19 -0.31
C THR A 106 6.69 15.63 0.17
N VAL A 107 7.25 16.57 -0.57
CA VAL A 107 7.12 18.01 -0.28
C VAL A 107 5.66 18.44 -0.42
N PRO A 108 5.06 19.13 0.57
CA PRO A 108 3.69 19.61 0.46
C PRO A 108 3.48 20.55 -0.73
N PRO A 109 2.37 20.46 -1.50
CA PRO A 109 2.10 21.32 -2.66
C PRO A 109 2.18 22.81 -2.35
N ALA A 110 1.77 23.22 -1.14
CA ALA A 110 1.84 24.62 -0.70
C ALA A 110 3.28 25.14 -0.59
N VAL A 111 4.24 24.29 -0.22
CA VAL A 111 5.67 24.67 -0.13
C VAL A 111 6.24 24.86 -1.54
N VAL A 112 5.92 23.99 -2.47
CA VAL A 112 6.31 24.12 -3.88
C VAL A 112 5.74 25.42 -4.47
N ALA A 113 4.46 25.68 -4.27
CA ALA A 113 3.79 26.89 -4.75
C ALA A 113 4.40 28.16 -4.15
N ALA A 114 4.73 28.18 -2.86
CA ALA A 114 5.36 29.31 -2.20
C ALA A 114 6.76 29.60 -2.78
N ASN A 115 7.56 28.57 -3.05
CA ASN A 115 8.87 28.73 -3.69
C ASN A 115 8.72 29.35 -5.09
N ARG A 116 7.77 28.89 -5.91
CA ARG A 116 7.53 29.45 -7.25
C ARG A 116 7.02 30.91 -7.19
N ALA A 117 6.15 31.22 -6.24
CA ALA A 117 5.68 32.60 -6.03
C ALA A 117 6.81 33.53 -5.60
N LEU A 118 7.68 33.06 -4.70
CA LEU A 118 8.87 33.81 -4.29
C LEU A 118 9.81 34.08 -5.47
N LEU A 119 10.08 33.09 -6.30
CA LEU A 119 10.89 33.25 -7.49
C LEU A 119 10.36 34.36 -8.40
N LEU A 120 9.05 34.32 -8.70
CA LEU A 120 8.43 35.35 -9.53
C LEU A 120 8.56 36.77 -8.93
N ALA A 121 8.39 36.92 -7.62
CA ALA A 121 8.54 38.18 -6.93
C ALA A 121 9.99 38.68 -6.98
N LEU A 122 10.98 37.80 -6.78
CA LEU A 122 12.40 38.15 -6.85
C LEU A 122 12.80 38.57 -8.26
N ILE A 123 12.31 37.89 -9.30
CA ILE A 123 12.56 38.27 -10.71
C ILE A 123 11.93 39.63 -11.02
N ALA A 124 10.67 39.85 -10.63
CA ALA A 124 9.94 41.07 -10.90
C ALA A 124 10.60 42.32 -10.27
N THR A 125 11.33 42.16 -9.19
CA THR A 125 12.00 43.25 -8.46
C THR A 125 13.52 43.35 -8.73
N ASN A 126 14.06 42.53 -9.65
CA ASN A 126 15.51 42.42 -9.90
C ASN A 126 16.02 43.45 -10.92
N PHE A 127 15.62 44.74 -10.80
CA PHE A 127 15.93 45.77 -11.79
C PHE A 127 17.43 46.09 -11.93
N PHE A 128 18.20 45.89 -10.87
CA PHE A 128 19.65 46.18 -10.85
C PHE A 128 20.49 44.91 -10.59
N GLY A 129 19.89 43.69 -10.65
CA GLY A 129 20.60 42.48 -10.37
C GLY A 129 20.77 42.14 -8.88
N GLN A 130 20.20 42.97 -7.99
CA GLN A 130 20.37 42.83 -6.54
C GLN A 130 19.80 41.55 -5.96
N ASN A 131 18.79 40.92 -6.65
CA ASN A 131 18.16 39.68 -6.22
C ASN A 131 18.79 38.41 -6.83
N THR A 132 19.81 38.55 -7.68
CA THR A 132 20.44 37.43 -8.37
C THR A 132 20.85 36.27 -7.44
N PRO A 133 21.51 36.52 -6.28
CA PRO A 133 21.85 35.45 -5.35
C PRO A 133 20.60 34.76 -4.73
N ALA A 134 19.55 35.53 -4.43
CA ALA A 134 18.30 35.02 -3.88
C ALA A 134 17.54 34.20 -4.90
N ILE A 135 17.52 34.59 -6.18
CA ILE A 135 16.96 33.85 -7.29
C ILE A 135 17.67 32.48 -7.41
N ALA A 136 19.02 32.50 -7.41
CA ALA A 136 19.80 31.25 -7.50
C ALA A 136 19.52 30.30 -6.31
N ALA A 137 19.41 30.85 -5.09
CA ALA A 137 19.08 30.06 -3.91
C ALA A 137 17.66 29.45 -4.00
N THR A 138 16.68 30.22 -4.50
CA THR A 138 15.30 29.74 -4.69
C THR A 138 15.19 28.63 -5.75
N GLU A 139 15.97 28.74 -6.82
CA GLU A 139 16.08 27.70 -7.85
C GLU A 139 16.76 26.44 -7.30
N ALA A 140 17.83 26.58 -6.49
CA ALA A 140 18.47 25.44 -5.84
C ALA A 140 17.50 24.71 -4.90
N GLN A 141 16.71 25.43 -4.10
CA GLN A 141 15.67 24.83 -3.26
C GLN A 141 14.62 24.07 -4.09
N TYR A 142 14.25 24.59 -5.24
CA TYR A 142 13.32 23.87 -6.12
C TYR A 142 13.92 22.57 -6.66
N ALA A 143 15.18 22.58 -7.04
CA ALA A 143 15.88 21.38 -7.47
C ALA A 143 15.97 20.31 -6.35
N GLU A 144 16.18 20.77 -5.09
CA GLU A 144 16.15 19.88 -3.92
C GLU A 144 14.75 19.27 -3.71
N MET A 145 13.68 20.07 -3.81
CA MET A 145 12.31 19.56 -3.72
C MET A 145 12.00 18.54 -4.81
N TRP A 146 12.48 18.78 -6.05
CA TRP A 146 12.33 17.83 -7.14
C TRP A 146 13.03 16.50 -6.84
N ALA A 147 14.28 16.58 -6.38
CA ALA A 147 15.04 15.39 -6.02
C ALA A 147 14.40 14.62 -4.85
N GLN A 148 13.90 15.35 -3.85
CA GLN A 148 13.20 14.76 -2.69
C GLN A 148 11.94 14.02 -3.12
N ASP A 149 11.08 14.63 -3.93
CA ASP A 149 9.84 14.00 -4.39
C ASP A 149 10.12 12.78 -5.28
N ALA A 150 11.13 12.86 -6.15
CA ALA A 150 11.56 11.71 -6.92
C ALA A 150 12.06 10.56 -6.02
N ALA A 151 12.87 10.88 -5.02
CA ALA A 151 13.37 9.88 -4.06
C ALA A 151 12.22 9.23 -3.26
N ALA A 152 11.23 10.00 -2.83
CA ALA A 152 10.05 9.49 -2.12
C ALA A 152 9.25 8.46 -2.95
N MET A 153 9.28 8.57 -4.28
CA MET A 153 8.56 7.69 -5.18
C MET A 153 9.32 6.42 -5.56
N TYR A 154 10.64 6.38 -5.33
CA TYR A 154 11.49 5.22 -5.64
C TYR A 154 11.92 4.44 -4.39
N GLY A 155 11.70 4.96 -3.18
CA GLY A 155 12.01 4.33 -1.88
C GLY A 155 10.94 3.40 -1.44
#